data_97f9f3ea0c6baa19d411018bb9b8c2b3
#
_entry.id   97f9f3ea0c6baa19d411018bb9b8c2b3
#
_cell.length_a   1.000
_cell.length_b   1.000
_cell.length_c   1.000
_cell.angle_alpha   90.00
_cell.angle_beta   90.00
_cell.angle_gamma   90.00
#
_symmetry.space_group_name_H-M   'P 1'
#
loop_
_entity.id
_entity.type
_entity.pdbx_description
1 polymer ?
#
loop_
_entity_poly.entity_id
_entity_poly.type
_entity_poly.pdbx_seq_one_letter_code
_entity_poly.pdbx_strand_id
1 'polypeptide(L)'
;MSFKLRFKLVYTLLKLLKKGAEADIYLTIWDGKKAILKIRQKKDYRNEILDKRIRMQRTVRESEIISDIKSFGVHSPIVYFVDPKKCEIYIQYIDGASVKDLSNPKIIKTCEEIGKIAGLLHKNGIMHGDLTTSNFIVQKGKVFVIDFGLGQRTDKTEDHAIDLRLFKEILNSAHAHIMEKAWVSFLKGYKKIVGISRHNRVLIQVSVIESRGRYANVV
;
A
#
# COMPACT_ATOMS: atom_id res chain seq x y z
N MET A 1 24.99 -37.14 -2.00
CA MET A 1 23.55 -37.16 -2.33
C MET A 1 23.11 -35.73 -2.65
N SER A 2 22.95 -35.47 -3.96
CA SER A 2 22.64 -34.09 -4.46
C SER A 2 21.15 -33.83 -4.34
N PHE A 3 20.75 -32.89 -3.48
CA PHE A 3 19.38 -32.38 -3.39
C PHE A 3 19.14 -31.43 -4.58
N LYS A 4 18.85 -31.97 -5.75
CA LYS A 4 18.25 -31.20 -6.83
C LYS A 4 16.78 -30.95 -6.46
N LEU A 5 16.49 -29.84 -5.78
CA LEU A 5 15.14 -29.30 -5.70
C LEU A 5 14.69 -28.99 -7.13
N ARG A 6 13.87 -29.86 -7.68
CA ARG A 6 13.10 -29.63 -8.90
C ARG A 6 12.05 -28.56 -8.60
N PHE A 7 12.40 -27.28 -8.74
CA PHE A 7 11.39 -26.28 -8.98
C PHE A 7 10.79 -26.54 -10.37
N LYS A 8 9.79 -27.40 -10.42
CA LYS A 8 8.89 -27.45 -11.56
C LYS A 8 8.12 -26.13 -11.53
N LEU A 9 8.62 -25.10 -12.24
CA LEU A 9 7.82 -23.94 -12.61
C LEU A 9 6.66 -24.48 -13.47
N VAL A 10 5.57 -24.81 -12.82
CA VAL A 10 4.31 -25.04 -13.50
C VAL A 10 3.88 -23.66 -13.99
N TYR A 11 4.02 -23.42 -15.28
CA TYR A 11 3.41 -22.27 -15.96
C TYR A 11 1.90 -22.41 -15.83
N THR A 12 1.34 -21.88 -14.75
CA THR A 12 -0.08 -21.95 -14.45
C THR A 12 -0.67 -20.59 -14.76
N LEU A 13 -1.59 -20.58 -15.70
CA LEU A 13 -2.50 -19.48 -16.10
C LEU A 13 -2.19 -18.12 -15.49
N LEU A 14 -1.40 -17.30 -16.19
CA LEU A 14 -1.23 -15.89 -15.86
C LEU A 14 -2.45 -15.13 -16.44
N LYS A 15 -3.36 -14.68 -15.57
CA LYS A 15 -4.43 -13.78 -15.95
C LYS A 15 -4.06 -12.36 -15.54
N LEU A 16 -3.86 -11.47 -16.50
CA LEU A 16 -3.65 -10.05 -16.21
C LEU A 16 -4.90 -9.50 -15.50
N LEU A 17 -4.72 -8.97 -14.28
CA LEU A 17 -5.77 -8.32 -13.50
C LEU A 17 -5.74 -6.80 -13.69
N LYS A 18 -4.54 -6.22 -13.73
CA LYS A 18 -4.35 -4.78 -13.84
C LYS A 18 -3.00 -4.48 -14.51
N LYS A 19 -3.03 -3.61 -15.51
CA LYS A 19 -1.83 -2.97 -16.05
C LYS A 19 -1.63 -1.65 -15.32
N GLY A 20 -0.57 -1.57 -14.51
CA GLY A 20 -0.31 -0.40 -13.68
C GLY A 20 0.84 0.47 -14.21
N ALA A 21 0.90 1.72 -13.76
CA ALA A 21 1.99 2.60 -14.12
C ALA A 21 3.36 2.11 -13.62
N GLU A 22 3.43 1.46 -12.46
CA GLU A 22 4.67 0.98 -11.85
C GLU A 22 4.90 -0.52 -12.02
N ALA A 23 3.81 -1.32 -12.05
CA ALA A 23 3.88 -2.77 -12.17
C ALA A 23 2.60 -3.35 -12.76
N ASP A 24 2.73 -4.46 -13.46
CA ASP A 24 1.61 -5.28 -13.90
C ASP A 24 1.27 -6.32 -12.83
N ILE A 25 -0.03 -6.55 -12.62
CA ILE A 25 -0.57 -7.45 -11.61
C ILE A 25 -1.27 -8.60 -12.30
N TYR A 26 -0.83 -9.81 -11.99
CA TYR A 26 -1.39 -11.04 -12.54
C TYR A 26 -1.95 -11.94 -11.45
N LEU A 27 -3.09 -12.57 -11.73
CA LEU A 27 -3.54 -13.72 -10.96
C LEU A 27 -2.80 -14.97 -11.47
N THR A 28 -2.27 -15.73 -10.54
CA THR A 28 -1.51 -16.96 -10.83
C THR A 28 -1.79 -18.03 -9.77
N ILE A 29 -1.13 -19.16 -9.87
CA ILE A 29 -1.13 -20.20 -8.86
C ILE A 29 0.30 -20.37 -8.34
N TRP A 30 0.45 -20.41 -7.04
CA TRP A 30 1.69 -20.72 -6.34
C TRP A 30 1.45 -21.90 -5.40
N ASP A 31 2.14 -22.99 -5.64
CA ASP A 31 1.98 -24.21 -4.84
C ASP A 31 0.50 -24.63 -4.62
N GLY A 32 -0.27 -24.67 -5.72
CA GLY A 32 -1.69 -25.03 -5.72
C GLY A 32 -2.65 -23.97 -5.16
N LYS A 33 -2.15 -22.82 -4.70
CA LYS A 33 -2.96 -21.74 -4.13
C LYS A 33 -3.03 -20.53 -5.06
N LYS A 34 -4.17 -19.83 -5.08
CA LYS A 34 -4.28 -18.55 -5.77
C LYS A 34 -3.24 -17.57 -5.23
N ALA A 35 -2.52 -16.93 -6.12
CA ALA A 35 -1.49 -15.95 -5.81
C ALA A 35 -1.57 -14.74 -6.74
N ILE A 36 -1.00 -13.64 -6.31
CA ILE A 36 -0.74 -12.47 -7.13
C ILE A 36 0.74 -12.47 -7.50
N LEU A 37 1.01 -12.35 -8.80
CA LEU A 37 2.33 -12.02 -9.32
C LEU A 37 2.35 -10.54 -9.72
N LYS A 38 3.23 -9.78 -9.10
CA LYS A 38 3.49 -8.39 -9.42
C LYS A 38 4.83 -8.27 -10.15
N ILE A 39 4.82 -7.72 -11.37
CA ILE A 39 6.01 -7.54 -12.22
C ILE A 39 6.22 -6.06 -12.48
N ARG A 40 7.36 -5.51 -12.05
CA ARG A 40 7.70 -4.11 -12.33
C ARG A 40 8.24 -3.95 -13.74
N GLN A 41 7.56 -3.15 -14.53
CA GLN A 41 7.90 -2.90 -15.93
C GLN A 41 9.04 -1.90 -16.08
N LYS A 42 9.88 -2.11 -17.12
CA LYS A 42 10.92 -1.16 -17.54
C LYS A 42 10.28 0.17 -17.95
N LYS A 43 11.00 1.26 -17.70
CA LYS A 43 10.62 2.61 -18.10
C LYS A 43 11.57 3.13 -19.17
N ASP A 44 11.08 3.30 -20.38
CA ASP A 44 11.90 3.68 -21.52
C ASP A 44 12.52 5.09 -21.42
N TYR A 45 11.90 5.96 -20.59
CA TYR A 45 12.43 7.31 -20.35
C TYR A 45 13.58 7.35 -19.33
N ARG A 46 13.93 6.20 -18.70
CA ARG A 46 15.01 6.12 -17.73
C ARG A 46 16.24 5.47 -18.36
N ASN A 47 17.43 5.91 -17.88
CA ASN A 47 18.65 5.16 -18.16
C ASN A 47 18.49 3.70 -17.69
N GLU A 48 18.88 2.74 -18.51
CA GLU A 48 18.62 1.30 -18.29
C GLU A 48 19.22 0.77 -16.98
N ILE A 49 20.45 1.18 -16.65
CA ILE A 49 21.13 0.76 -15.42
C ILE A 49 20.41 1.32 -14.19
N LEU A 50 20.04 2.60 -14.24
CA LEU A 50 19.31 3.28 -13.18
C LEU A 50 17.90 2.68 -13.01
N ASP A 51 17.18 2.44 -14.12
CA ASP A 51 15.84 1.83 -14.09
C ASP A 51 15.88 0.44 -13.45
N LYS A 52 16.80 -0.42 -13.89
CA LYS A 52 16.97 -1.76 -13.31
C LYS A 52 17.26 -1.70 -11.81
N ARG A 53 18.16 -0.83 -11.37
CA ARG A 53 18.50 -0.64 -9.96
C ARG A 53 17.30 -0.19 -9.15
N ILE A 54 16.53 0.81 -9.62
CA ILE A 54 15.34 1.31 -8.92
C ILE A 54 14.29 0.22 -8.81
N ARG A 55 13.98 -0.52 -9.89
CA ARG A 55 13.00 -1.61 -9.87
C ARG A 55 13.40 -2.72 -8.89
N MET A 56 14.66 -3.13 -8.91
CA MET A 56 15.18 -4.14 -7.97
C MET A 56 15.03 -3.67 -6.52
N GLN A 57 15.48 -2.45 -6.20
CA GLN A 57 15.39 -1.89 -4.85
C GLN A 57 13.94 -1.77 -4.37
N ARG A 58 13.02 -1.31 -5.22
CA ARG A 58 11.60 -1.22 -4.88
C ARG A 58 10.97 -2.60 -4.69
N THR A 59 11.38 -3.61 -5.47
CA THR A 59 10.90 -4.99 -5.33
C THR A 59 11.27 -5.58 -3.97
N VAL A 60 12.54 -5.45 -3.59
CA VAL A 60 13.03 -5.93 -2.28
C VAL A 60 12.34 -5.18 -1.15
N ARG A 61 12.36 -3.85 -1.17
CA ARG A 61 11.78 -3.00 -0.12
C ARG A 61 10.29 -3.29 0.09
N GLU A 62 9.52 -3.42 -0.99
CA GLU A 62 8.10 -3.75 -0.90
C GLU A 62 7.88 -5.09 -0.19
N SER A 63 8.64 -6.12 -0.54
CA SER A 63 8.51 -7.45 0.07
C SER A 63 8.90 -7.46 1.55
N GLU A 64 9.93 -6.69 1.92
CA GLU A 64 10.35 -6.50 3.31
C GLU A 64 9.25 -5.82 4.13
N ILE A 65 8.72 -4.67 3.65
CA ILE A 65 7.66 -3.95 4.35
C ILE A 65 6.42 -4.83 4.54
N ILE A 66 5.95 -5.51 3.48
CA ILE A 66 4.79 -6.42 3.55
C ILE A 66 5.00 -7.51 4.61
N SER A 67 6.23 -8.00 4.76
CA SER A 67 6.57 -9.03 5.74
C SER A 67 6.62 -8.48 7.17
N ASP A 68 7.28 -7.34 7.36
CA ASP A 68 7.56 -6.76 8.67
C ASP A 68 6.32 -6.22 9.38
N ILE A 69 5.39 -5.62 8.63
CA ILE A 69 4.19 -4.99 9.23
C ILE A 69 3.28 -5.97 9.95
N LYS A 70 3.41 -7.27 9.68
CA LYS A 70 2.67 -8.32 10.40
C LYS A 70 3.08 -8.36 11.87
N SER A 71 4.34 -8.10 12.19
CA SER A 71 4.84 -8.03 13.57
C SER A 71 4.22 -6.87 14.37
N PHE A 72 3.70 -5.86 13.66
CA PHE A 72 3.00 -4.71 14.25
C PHE A 72 1.48 -4.93 14.38
N GLY A 73 1.00 -6.14 14.06
CA GLY A 73 -0.43 -6.46 14.07
C GLY A 73 -1.21 -5.98 12.84
N VAL A 74 -0.51 -5.55 11.78
CA VAL A 74 -1.14 -5.14 10.52
C VAL A 74 -1.31 -6.35 9.62
N HIS A 75 -2.54 -6.58 9.13
CA HIS A 75 -2.80 -7.64 8.16
C HIS A 75 -2.31 -7.23 6.77
N SER A 76 -1.47 -8.08 6.19
CA SER A 76 -0.95 -7.93 4.82
C SER A 76 -0.82 -9.31 4.15
N PRO A 77 -0.71 -9.39 2.81
CA PRO A 77 -0.49 -10.65 2.12
C PRO A 77 0.78 -11.37 2.60
N ILE A 78 0.78 -12.70 2.53
CA ILE A 78 2.01 -13.48 2.71
C ILE A 78 2.85 -13.30 1.45
N VAL A 79 4.15 -13.02 1.61
CA VAL A 79 5.12 -13.05 0.52
C VAL A 79 5.57 -14.49 0.33
N TYR A 80 5.31 -15.07 -0.83
CA TYR A 80 5.70 -16.44 -1.15
C TYR A 80 7.10 -16.50 -1.75
N PHE A 81 7.40 -15.58 -2.67
CA PHE A 81 8.69 -15.55 -3.35
C PHE A 81 9.00 -14.15 -3.90
N VAL A 82 10.27 -13.82 -3.96
CA VAL A 82 10.78 -12.56 -4.54
C VAL A 82 11.93 -12.89 -5.49
N ASP A 83 11.86 -12.40 -6.72
CA ASP A 83 12.98 -12.39 -7.65
C ASP A 83 13.39 -10.94 -7.95
N PRO A 84 14.40 -10.40 -7.25
CA PRO A 84 14.87 -9.04 -7.48
C PRO A 84 15.41 -8.82 -8.90
N LYS A 85 16.05 -9.84 -9.50
CA LYS A 85 16.65 -9.73 -10.84
C LYS A 85 15.59 -9.57 -11.92
N LYS A 86 14.46 -10.27 -11.79
CA LYS A 86 13.29 -10.16 -12.67
C LYS A 86 12.32 -9.06 -12.23
N CYS A 87 12.53 -8.48 -11.04
CA CYS A 87 11.63 -7.50 -10.43
C CYS A 87 10.20 -8.05 -10.19
N GLU A 88 10.14 -9.29 -9.73
CA GLU A 88 8.91 -10.06 -9.50
C GLU A 88 8.69 -10.31 -8.01
N ILE A 89 7.42 -10.22 -7.56
CA ILE A 89 6.98 -10.62 -6.22
C ILE A 89 5.76 -11.51 -6.38
N TYR A 90 5.79 -12.68 -5.74
CA TYR A 90 4.65 -13.57 -5.60
C TYR A 90 4.08 -13.42 -4.19
N ILE A 91 2.83 -13.00 -4.09
CA ILE A 91 2.16 -12.77 -2.81
C ILE A 91 0.82 -13.49 -2.77
N GLN A 92 0.32 -13.69 -1.55
CA GLN A 92 -0.99 -14.26 -1.31
C GLN A 92 -2.09 -13.45 -2.01
N TYR A 93 -2.99 -14.16 -2.72
CA TYR A 93 -4.24 -13.58 -3.19
C TYR A 93 -5.19 -13.40 -1.99
N ILE A 94 -5.66 -12.19 -1.74
CA ILE A 94 -6.66 -11.90 -0.71
C ILE A 94 -8.05 -11.92 -1.37
N ASP A 95 -8.84 -12.94 -1.06
CA ASP A 95 -10.20 -13.12 -1.59
C ASP A 95 -11.17 -12.26 -0.78
N GLY A 96 -11.28 -10.99 -1.14
CA GLY A 96 -12.08 -10.01 -0.43
C GLY A 96 -12.54 -8.86 -1.35
N ALA A 97 -13.28 -7.92 -0.78
CA ALA A 97 -13.74 -6.73 -1.47
C ALA A 97 -12.77 -5.56 -1.26
N SER A 98 -12.44 -4.85 -2.33
CA SER A 98 -11.68 -3.60 -2.23
C SER A 98 -12.51 -2.55 -1.48
N VAL A 99 -11.88 -1.80 -0.59
CA VAL A 99 -12.58 -0.76 0.20
C VAL A 99 -13.21 0.30 -0.69
N LYS A 100 -12.58 0.64 -1.80
CA LYS A 100 -13.13 1.61 -2.77
C LYS A 100 -14.50 1.19 -3.34
N ASP A 101 -14.79 -0.12 -3.38
CA ASP A 101 -16.00 -0.69 -3.98
C ASP A 101 -17.08 -1.03 -2.94
N LEU A 102 -16.85 -0.74 -1.66
CA LEU A 102 -17.81 -0.96 -0.58
C LEU A 102 -18.94 0.08 -0.61
N SER A 103 -20.08 -0.24 0.03
CA SER A 103 -21.13 0.74 0.29
C SER A 103 -20.67 1.81 1.29
N ASN A 104 -21.20 3.04 1.17
CA ASN A 104 -20.79 4.20 1.96
C ASN A 104 -20.73 3.98 3.47
N PRO A 105 -21.73 3.34 4.13
CA PRO A 105 -21.64 3.06 5.56
C PRO A 105 -20.48 2.13 5.92
N LYS A 106 -20.18 1.16 5.04
CA LYS A 106 -19.06 0.25 5.24
C LYS A 106 -17.72 0.97 5.06
N ILE A 107 -17.60 1.87 4.07
CA ILE A 107 -16.39 2.69 3.87
C ILE A 107 -16.12 3.51 5.13
N ILE A 108 -17.12 4.28 5.64
CA ILE A 108 -16.97 5.11 6.84
C ILE A 108 -16.48 4.28 8.03
N LYS A 109 -17.10 3.12 8.27
CA LYS A 109 -16.69 2.21 9.35
C LYS A 109 -15.27 1.70 9.16
N THR A 110 -14.91 1.33 7.92
CA THR A 110 -13.57 0.78 7.59
C THR A 110 -12.49 1.84 7.71
N CYS A 111 -12.81 3.13 7.48
CA CYS A 111 -11.85 4.22 7.62
C CYS A 111 -11.27 4.33 9.04
N GLU A 112 -12.00 3.98 10.11
CA GLU A 112 -11.42 3.94 11.45
C GLU A 112 -10.31 2.88 11.53
N GLU A 113 -10.51 1.72 10.93
CA GLU A 113 -9.50 0.65 10.90
C GLU A 113 -8.30 1.03 10.02
N ILE A 114 -8.54 1.64 8.86
CA ILE A 114 -7.46 2.17 8.01
C ILE A 114 -6.65 3.22 8.76
N GLY A 115 -7.30 4.09 9.52
CA GLY A 115 -6.61 5.06 10.39
C GLY A 115 -5.71 4.39 11.43
N LYS A 116 -6.17 3.30 12.07
CA LYS A 116 -5.32 2.53 13.00
C LYS A 116 -4.13 1.90 12.27
N ILE A 117 -4.36 1.32 11.09
CA ILE A 117 -3.28 0.75 10.26
C ILE A 117 -2.25 1.81 9.93
N ALA A 118 -2.66 2.98 9.41
CA ALA A 118 -1.77 4.10 9.13
C ALA A 118 -0.99 4.54 10.38
N GLY A 119 -1.67 4.59 11.53
CA GLY A 119 -1.05 4.89 12.81
C GLY A 119 0.02 3.88 13.22
N LEU A 120 -0.23 2.58 13.03
CA LEU A 120 0.73 1.51 13.31
C LEU A 120 1.95 1.59 12.38
N LEU A 121 1.73 1.82 11.09
CA LEU A 121 2.81 2.02 10.13
C LEU A 121 3.70 3.20 10.54
N HIS A 122 3.11 4.37 10.75
CA HIS A 122 3.82 5.59 11.11
C HIS A 122 4.52 5.49 12.48
N LYS A 123 3.92 4.79 13.45
CA LYS A 123 4.55 4.55 14.75
C LYS A 123 5.81 3.70 14.65
N ASN A 124 5.88 2.84 13.64
CA ASN A 124 7.02 1.96 13.36
C ASN A 124 7.91 2.48 12.21
N GLY A 125 7.84 3.78 11.91
CA GLY A 125 8.72 4.43 10.95
C GLY A 125 8.51 3.95 9.51
N ILE A 126 7.27 3.69 9.10
CA ILE A 126 6.92 3.29 7.74
C ILE A 126 5.90 4.26 7.14
N MET A 127 6.22 4.83 5.98
CA MET A 127 5.30 5.53 5.09
C MET A 127 4.78 4.56 4.04
N HIS A 128 3.47 4.58 3.75
CA HIS A 128 2.87 3.75 2.70
C HIS A 128 3.22 4.27 1.29
N GLY A 129 3.19 5.57 1.10
CA GLY A 129 3.51 6.25 -0.15
C GLY A 129 2.40 6.25 -1.20
N ASP A 130 1.36 5.41 -1.04
CA ASP A 130 0.14 5.38 -1.87
C ASP A 130 -1.07 4.98 -1.01
N LEU A 131 -1.31 5.73 0.06
CA LEU A 131 -2.37 5.44 1.04
C LEU A 131 -3.73 5.81 0.44
N THR A 132 -4.37 4.85 -0.25
CA THR A 132 -5.65 5.04 -0.95
C THR A 132 -6.63 3.92 -0.60
N THR A 133 -7.94 4.16 -0.78
CA THR A 133 -8.98 3.13 -0.53
C THR A 133 -8.84 1.91 -1.44
N SER A 134 -8.15 2.03 -2.57
CA SER A 134 -7.86 0.93 -3.50
C SER A 134 -6.85 -0.08 -2.95
N ASN A 135 -5.99 0.36 -2.02
CA ASN A 135 -4.91 -0.44 -1.47
C ASN A 135 -5.30 -1.15 -0.17
N PHE A 136 -6.61 -1.22 0.11
CA PHE A 136 -7.18 -1.98 1.22
C PHE A 136 -8.24 -2.97 0.74
N ILE A 137 -8.17 -4.20 1.26
CA ILE A 137 -9.13 -5.28 0.99
C ILE A 137 -9.75 -5.73 2.31
N VAL A 138 -11.09 -5.85 2.31
CA VAL A 138 -11.82 -6.42 3.45
C VAL A 138 -12.12 -7.89 3.17
N GLN A 139 -11.58 -8.77 4.02
CA GLN A 139 -11.81 -10.21 3.97
C GLN A 139 -12.23 -10.70 5.36
N LYS A 140 -13.39 -11.33 5.48
CA LYS A 140 -13.92 -11.89 6.74
C LYS A 140 -13.84 -10.91 7.93
N GLY A 141 -14.18 -9.64 7.69
CA GLY A 141 -14.17 -8.59 8.70
C GLY A 141 -12.78 -8.01 9.06
N LYS A 142 -11.72 -8.50 8.47
CA LYS A 142 -10.36 -7.98 8.63
C LYS A 142 -9.99 -7.09 7.46
N VAL A 143 -9.24 -6.01 7.73
CA VAL A 143 -8.72 -5.09 6.72
C VAL A 143 -7.27 -5.45 6.42
N PHE A 144 -7.01 -5.83 5.18
CA PHE A 144 -5.66 -6.10 4.67
C PHE A 144 -5.16 -4.87 3.92
N VAL A 145 -3.95 -4.43 4.22
CA VAL A 145 -3.24 -3.44 3.41
C VAL A 145 -2.39 -4.14 2.38
N ILE A 146 -2.44 -3.65 1.15
CA ILE A 146 -1.71 -4.18 0.00
C ILE A 146 -0.91 -3.07 -0.68
N ASP A 147 0.08 -3.45 -1.46
CA ASP A 147 0.86 -2.56 -2.32
C ASP A 147 1.68 -1.48 -1.60
N PHE A 148 2.89 -1.84 -1.23
CA PHE A 148 3.91 -0.92 -0.72
C PHE A 148 4.94 -0.52 -1.79
N GLY A 149 4.52 -0.45 -3.05
CA GLY A 149 5.39 -0.13 -4.18
C GLY A 149 6.12 1.21 -4.09
N LEU A 150 5.54 2.18 -3.38
CA LEU A 150 6.11 3.48 -3.05
C LEU A 150 6.45 3.61 -1.54
N GLY A 151 6.25 2.52 -0.78
CA GLY A 151 6.52 2.49 0.65
C GLY A 151 8.00 2.72 0.97
N GLN A 152 8.26 3.36 2.10
CA GLN A 152 9.61 3.60 2.58
C GLN A 152 9.68 3.67 4.11
N ARG A 153 10.89 3.43 4.64
CA ARG A 153 11.16 3.60 6.06
C ARG A 153 11.54 5.05 6.32
N THR A 154 10.83 5.70 7.23
CA THR A 154 11.05 7.10 7.59
C THR A 154 10.34 7.44 8.90
N ASP A 155 10.97 8.27 9.72
CA ASP A 155 10.40 8.85 10.93
C ASP A 155 9.97 10.31 10.76
N LYS A 156 10.12 10.85 9.55
CA LYS A 156 9.81 12.25 9.25
C LYS A 156 8.31 12.50 9.31
N THR A 157 7.92 13.48 10.10
CA THR A 157 6.51 13.89 10.23
C THR A 157 5.92 14.33 8.89
N GLU A 158 6.73 14.96 8.02
CA GLU A 158 6.30 15.39 6.68
C GLU A 158 5.89 14.21 5.79
N ASP A 159 6.69 13.13 5.78
CA ASP A 159 6.40 11.93 5.00
C ASP A 159 5.09 11.27 5.47
N HIS A 160 4.86 11.22 6.80
CA HIS A 160 3.60 10.72 7.37
C HIS A 160 2.42 11.66 7.04
N ALA A 161 2.65 12.95 6.98
CA ALA A 161 1.61 13.90 6.59
C ALA A 161 1.23 13.77 5.10
N ILE A 162 2.18 13.41 4.23
CA ILE A 162 1.92 13.12 2.82
C ILE A 162 0.94 11.94 2.70
N ASP A 163 1.13 10.85 3.44
CA ASP A 163 0.20 9.72 3.45
C ASP A 163 -1.21 10.14 3.87
N LEU A 164 -1.34 10.91 4.95
CA LEU A 164 -2.64 11.38 5.44
C LEU A 164 -3.31 12.32 4.43
N ARG A 165 -2.53 13.25 3.84
CA ARG A 165 -3.03 14.15 2.80
C ARG A 165 -3.54 13.38 1.60
N LEU A 166 -2.77 12.39 1.12
CA LEU A 166 -3.18 11.57 -0.02
C LEU A 166 -4.48 10.81 0.26
N PHE A 167 -4.63 10.24 1.46
CA PHE A 167 -5.86 9.58 1.87
C PHE A 167 -7.06 10.54 1.89
N LYS A 168 -6.89 11.76 2.43
CA LYS A 168 -7.90 12.81 2.43
C LYS A 168 -8.30 13.22 0.99
N GLU A 169 -7.32 13.33 0.10
CA GLU A 169 -7.52 13.67 -1.31
C GLU A 169 -8.32 12.59 -2.08
N ILE A 170 -8.04 11.31 -1.81
CA ILE A 170 -8.82 10.18 -2.35
C ILE A 170 -10.25 10.17 -1.81
N LEU A 171 -10.46 10.47 -0.53
CA LEU A 171 -11.82 10.60 0.01
C LEU A 171 -12.57 11.75 -0.66
N ASN A 172 -11.91 12.87 -0.90
CA ASN A 172 -12.52 14.03 -1.53
C ASN A 172 -12.85 13.80 -3.02
N SER A 173 -12.03 13.05 -3.75
CA SER A 173 -12.24 12.78 -5.17
C SER A 173 -13.17 11.60 -5.44
N ALA A 174 -12.91 10.45 -4.81
CA ALA A 174 -13.65 9.21 -5.09
C ALA A 174 -14.87 9.01 -4.19
N HIS A 175 -14.94 9.67 -3.03
CA HIS A 175 -15.97 9.48 -2.00
C HIS A 175 -16.50 10.82 -1.44
N ALA A 176 -16.61 11.86 -2.29
CA ALA A 176 -16.91 13.23 -1.89
C ALA A 176 -18.13 13.38 -0.97
N HIS A 177 -19.21 12.65 -1.25
CA HIS A 177 -20.47 12.71 -0.49
C HIS A 177 -20.41 12.13 0.93
N ILE A 178 -19.35 11.36 1.27
CA ILE A 178 -19.11 10.84 2.63
C ILE A 178 -17.78 11.31 3.21
N MET A 179 -17.05 12.17 2.48
CA MET A 179 -15.66 12.56 2.78
C MET A 179 -15.47 12.99 4.23
N GLU A 180 -16.28 13.91 4.72
CA GLU A 180 -16.14 14.43 6.09
C GLU A 180 -16.28 13.32 7.16
N LYS A 181 -17.34 12.49 7.04
CA LYS A 181 -17.59 11.40 7.99
C LYS A 181 -16.48 10.34 7.92
N ALA A 182 -16.02 10.01 6.73
CA ALA A 182 -14.94 9.04 6.50
C ALA A 182 -13.60 9.56 7.04
N TRP A 183 -13.30 10.84 6.81
CA TRP A 183 -12.09 11.49 7.33
C TRP A 183 -12.07 11.56 8.86
N VAL A 184 -13.17 11.98 9.48
CA VAL A 184 -13.30 11.98 10.95
C VAL A 184 -13.11 10.59 11.53
N SER A 185 -13.70 9.58 10.90
CA SER A 185 -13.56 8.17 11.30
C SER A 185 -12.09 7.70 11.19
N PHE A 186 -11.42 8.03 10.08
CA PHE A 186 -10.00 7.75 9.86
C PHE A 186 -9.12 8.41 10.94
N LEU A 187 -9.30 9.70 11.19
CA LEU A 187 -8.53 10.44 12.19
C LEU A 187 -8.74 9.90 13.60
N LYS A 188 -9.94 9.45 13.93
CA LYS A 188 -10.22 8.79 15.21
C LYS A 188 -9.36 7.53 15.38
N GLY A 189 -9.30 6.68 14.35
CA GLY A 189 -8.46 5.48 14.37
C GLY A 189 -6.98 5.81 14.47
N TYR A 190 -6.49 6.77 13.67
CA TYR A 190 -5.11 7.22 13.66
C TYR A 190 -4.67 7.74 15.03
N LYS A 191 -5.46 8.69 15.61
CA LYS A 191 -5.19 9.29 16.91
C LYS A 191 -5.11 8.25 18.02
N LYS A 192 -5.96 7.20 17.96
CA LYS A 192 -5.96 6.10 18.94
C LYS A 192 -4.61 5.38 19.03
N ILE A 193 -3.88 5.30 17.93
CA ILE A 193 -2.60 4.59 17.85
C ILE A 193 -1.41 5.51 18.14
N VAL A 194 -1.37 6.69 17.52
CA VAL A 194 -0.19 7.57 17.60
C VAL A 194 -0.23 8.53 18.82
N GLY A 195 -1.38 8.65 19.46
CA GLY A 195 -1.61 9.59 20.56
C GLY A 195 -1.86 11.03 20.11
N ILE A 196 -2.30 11.88 21.04
CA ILE A 196 -2.74 13.26 20.75
C ILE A 196 -1.59 14.11 20.20
N SER A 197 -0.42 14.05 20.85
CA SER A 197 0.72 14.92 20.49
C SER A 197 1.20 14.67 19.04
N ARG A 198 1.43 13.41 18.66
CA ARG A 198 1.87 13.05 17.29
C ARG A 198 0.77 13.34 16.26
N HIS A 199 -0.48 13.01 16.59
CA HIS A 199 -1.63 13.31 15.76
C HIS A 199 -1.69 14.79 15.39
N ASN A 200 -1.59 15.69 16.38
CA ASN A 200 -1.65 17.14 16.14
C ASN A 200 -0.47 17.64 15.29
N ARG A 201 0.76 17.16 15.58
CA ARG A 201 1.93 17.52 14.76
C ARG A 201 1.78 17.13 13.29
N VAL A 202 1.28 15.89 13.03
CA VAL A 202 1.07 15.42 11.66
C VAL A 202 -0.02 16.24 10.96
N LEU A 203 -1.14 16.59 11.64
CA LEU A 203 -2.19 17.41 11.04
C LEU A 203 -1.77 18.82 10.75
N ILE A 204 -0.95 19.46 11.58
CA ILE A 204 -0.34 20.76 11.28
C ILE A 204 0.48 20.65 9.99
N GLN A 205 1.28 19.59 9.87
CA GLN A 205 2.10 19.37 8.66
C GLN A 205 1.22 19.09 7.41
N VAL A 206 0.09 18.37 7.54
CA VAL A 206 -0.89 18.22 6.45
C VAL A 206 -1.37 19.60 5.98
N SER A 207 -1.76 20.50 6.92
CA SER A 207 -2.22 21.84 6.58
C SER A 207 -1.14 22.68 5.89
N VAL A 208 0.13 22.56 6.31
CA VAL A 208 1.27 23.22 5.66
C VAL A 208 1.46 22.73 4.22
N ILE A 209 1.36 21.40 3.98
CA ILE A 209 1.49 20.84 2.64
C ILE A 209 0.33 21.29 1.74
N GLU A 210 -0.90 21.29 2.27
CA GLU A 210 -2.10 21.75 1.54
C GLU A 210 -2.01 23.25 1.18
N SER A 211 -1.43 24.09 2.03
CA SER A 211 -1.23 25.52 1.73
C SER A 211 -0.23 25.73 0.60
N ARG A 212 0.91 25.03 0.62
CA ARG A 212 1.92 25.11 -0.46
C ARG A 212 1.35 24.73 -1.83
N GLY A 213 0.50 23.69 -1.91
CA GLY A 213 -0.13 23.27 -3.16
C GLY A 213 -1.10 24.30 -3.76
N ARG A 214 -1.73 25.13 -2.94
CA ARG A 214 -2.61 26.20 -3.41
C ARG A 214 -1.86 27.36 -4.07
N TYR A 215 -0.65 27.64 -3.63
CA TYR A 215 0.18 28.71 -4.22
C TYR A 215 0.91 28.27 -5.50
N ALA A 216 1.07 26.98 -5.74
CA ALA A 216 1.69 26.44 -6.98
C ALA A 216 0.77 26.58 -8.21
N ASN A 217 -0.52 26.84 -8.04
CA ASN A 217 -1.50 27.03 -9.12
C ASN A 217 -1.78 28.49 -9.47
N VAL A 218 -0.94 29.44 -9.01
CA VAL A 218 -1.11 30.90 -9.22
C VAL A 218 0.07 31.47 -10.04
N VAL A 219 0.66 30.62 -10.94
CA VAL A 219 1.67 31.12 -11.91
C VAL A 219 1.22 30.69 -13.30
#